data_5f6afbb18035201e3cfb0b4ea9a602bd
#
_entry.id   5f6afbb18035201e3cfb0b4ea9a602bd
#
_cell.length_a   1.000
_cell.length_b   1.000
_cell.length_c   1.000
_cell.angle_alpha   90.00
_cell.angle_beta   90.00
_cell.angle_gamma   90.00
#
_symmetry.space_group_name_H-M   'P 1'
#
loop_
_entity.id
_entity.type
_entity.pdbx_description
1 polymer ?
#
loop_
_entity_poly.entity_id
_entity_poly.type
_entity_poly.pdbx_seq_one_letter_code
_entity_poly.pdbx_strand_id
1 'polypeptide(L)'
;MHQLGIALISADPDQASALERAAQETGPIAAFEPERRVFAIDEDSPEADIDADAPEADGEFTWGLHAVRADRTKPTGKGIRVAVLDTGLDLKHPDFADRDIVTGSFVEGQDVQDGHGHGTHVIGTSCGPRISEAGPGYGIASQASIYAGKVLGDDGSGGDIGILSGIEWAISNGCAVVSMSLGAPVQAGQAFSTAYERVARRAMARGTLIIAAAGNESERSSGLIAPVGHPANCPSIMAVGAVDQQTQIADFSSGTVDEIGQVDLVGPGVGVYSSWPGAERYRKLSGTSMATPHVSGVAALYAQQHRERAWGLWARLSQTARRLLLTSTDVGAGLVQAP
;
A
#
# COMPACT_ATOMS: atom_id res chain seq x y z
N MET A 1 -17.58 -11.89 -9.07
CA MET A 1 -16.49 -12.48 -8.24
C MET A 1 -17.04 -13.64 -7.40
N HIS A 2 -17.24 -14.77 -8.04
CA HIS A 2 -17.93 -15.93 -7.44
C HIS A 2 -17.19 -16.47 -6.19
N GLN A 3 -15.87 -16.46 -6.20
CA GLN A 3 -15.08 -17.00 -5.06
C GLN A 3 -15.11 -16.07 -3.82
N LEU A 4 -15.29 -14.77 -3.99
CA LEU A 4 -15.40 -13.82 -2.88
C LEU A 4 -16.82 -13.71 -2.33
N GLY A 5 -17.84 -14.24 -3.05
CA GLY A 5 -19.24 -14.05 -2.71
C GLY A 5 -19.67 -12.57 -2.87
N ILE A 6 -19.06 -11.83 -3.80
CA ILE A 6 -19.35 -10.44 -4.09
C ILE A 6 -19.93 -10.35 -5.50
N ALA A 7 -20.97 -9.54 -5.68
CA ALA A 7 -21.57 -9.22 -6.96
C ALA A 7 -21.65 -7.70 -7.13
N LEU A 8 -21.23 -7.20 -8.29
CA LEU A 8 -21.53 -5.85 -8.73
C LEU A 8 -22.89 -5.87 -9.44
N ILE A 9 -23.75 -4.96 -9.06
CA ILE A 9 -25.05 -4.77 -9.69
C ILE A 9 -25.26 -3.29 -10.00
N SER A 10 -25.87 -3.03 -11.14
CA SER A 10 -26.42 -1.70 -11.44
C SER A 10 -27.85 -1.67 -10.96
N ALA A 11 -28.19 -0.73 -10.10
CA ALA A 11 -29.53 -0.59 -9.50
C ALA A 11 -30.01 0.86 -9.61
N ASP A 12 -31.29 1.05 -9.89
CA ASP A 12 -31.92 2.34 -9.71
C ASP A 12 -32.15 2.64 -8.20
N PRO A 13 -32.52 3.87 -7.81
CA PRO A 13 -32.68 4.24 -6.40
C PRO A 13 -33.70 3.37 -5.61
N ASP A 14 -34.76 2.92 -6.28
CA ASP A 14 -35.80 2.08 -5.63
C ASP A 14 -35.27 0.67 -5.41
N GLN A 15 -34.55 0.12 -6.39
CA GLN A 15 -33.89 -1.17 -6.29
C GLN A 15 -32.78 -1.15 -5.24
N ALA A 16 -31.97 -0.09 -5.19
CA ALA A 16 -30.94 0.10 -4.17
C ALA A 16 -31.55 0.08 -2.76
N SER A 17 -32.64 0.85 -2.54
CA SER A 17 -33.36 0.87 -1.26
C SER A 17 -33.98 -0.51 -0.89
N ALA A 18 -34.39 -1.29 -1.87
CA ALA A 18 -34.88 -2.65 -1.62
C ALA A 18 -33.74 -3.61 -1.22
N LEU A 19 -32.56 -3.47 -1.84
CA LEU A 19 -31.37 -4.27 -1.52
C LEU A 19 -30.80 -3.91 -0.14
N GLU A 20 -30.78 -2.63 0.23
CA GLU A 20 -30.42 -2.18 1.58
C GLU A 20 -31.30 -2.81 2.64
N ARG A 21 -32.63 -2.83 2.45
CA ARG A 21 -33.56 -3.50 3.36
C ARG A 21 -33.31 -5.01 3.41
N ALA A 22 -33.08 -5.65 2.26
CA ALA A 22 -32.80 -7.08 2.21
C ALA A 22 -31.48 -7.46 2.90
N ALA A 23 -30.49 -6.55 2.91
CA ALA A 23 -29.23 -6.74 3.62
C ALA A 23 -29.37 -6.59 5.15
N GLN A 24 -30.42 -5.93 5.63
CA GLN A 24 -30.73 -5.81 7.06
C GLN A 24 -31.52 -7.02 7.60
N GLU A 25 -32.09 -7.83 6.72
CA GLU A 25 -32.84 -9.05 7.08
C GLU A 25 -31.92 -10.26 7.09
N THR A 26 -32.33 -11.32 7.80
CA THR A 26 -31.65 -12.63 7.74
C THR A 26 -31.88 -13.28 6.38
N GLY A 27 -30.97 -13.05 5.44
CA GLY A 27 -31.07 -13.49 4.05
C GLY A 27 -29.71 -13.80 3.40
N PRO A 28 -29.70 -14.10 2.10
CA PRO A 28 -28.45 -14.38 1.37
C PRO A 28 -27.58 -13.15 1.14
N ILE A 29 -28.11 -11.92 1.28
CA ILE A 29 -27.38 -10.67 1.14
C ILE A 29 -26.86 -10.28 2.52
N ALA A 30 -25.54 -10.32 2.68
CA ALA A 30 -24.90 -10.00 3.96
C ALA A 30 -24.60 -8.51 4.13
N ALA A 31 -24.37 -7.78 3.04
CA ALA A 31 -24.18 -6.34 2.99
C ALA A 31 -24.49 -5.84 1.57
N PHE A 32 -24.96 -4.63 1.49
CA PHE A 32 -25.11 -3.87 0.26
C PHE A 32 -24.39 -2.52 0.47
N GLU A 33 -23.44 -2.20 -0.38
CA GLU A 33 -22.62 -1.00 -0.28
C GLU A 33 -22.51 -0.36 -1.67
N PRO A 34 -22.55 0.99 -1.77
CA PRO A 34 -22.25 1.68 -3.02
C PRO A 34 -20.79 1.44 -3.40
N GLU A 35 -20.51 1.29 -4.70
CA GLU A 35 -19.15 1.27 -5.19
C GLU A 35 -18.47 2.63 -4.95
N ARG A 36 -17.26 2.62 -4.42
CA ARG A 36 -16.47 3.82 -4.17
C ARG A 36 -15.49 4.03 -5.29
N ARG A 37 -15.22 5.29 -5.59
CA ARG A 37 -14.06 5.67 -6.37
C ARG A 37 -12.87 5.83 -5.43
N VAL A 38 -11.76 5.24 -5.78
CA VAL A 38 -10.50 5.32 -5.05
C VAL A 38 -9.41 5.89 -5.94
N PHE A 39 -8.38 6.43 -5.32
CA PHE A 39 -7.31 7.14 -6.00
C PHE A 39 -5.95 6.63 -5.53
N ALA A 40 -4.94 6.78 -6.38
CA ALA A 40 -3.56 6.77 -5.92
C ALA A 40 -3.43 7.89 -4.87
N ILE A 41 -2.84 7.55 -3.72
CA ILE A 41 -2.68 8.51 -2.62
C ILE A 41 -1.31 9.15 -2.76
N ASP A 42 -1.15 10.04 -3.71
CA ASP A 42 -0.01 10.94 -3.84
C ASP A 42 -0.44 12.36 -3.53
N GLU A 43 0.43 13.12 -2.94
CA GLU A 43 0.25 14.55 -2.88
C GLU A 43 0.82 15.15 -4.17
N ASP A 44 -0.07 15.79 -4.95
CA ASP A 44 0.29 17.00 -5.67
C ASP A 44 0.62 18.09 -4.62
N SER A 45 1.54 17.80 -3.71
CA SER A 45 2.13 18.84 -2.90
C SER A 45 2.89 19.75 -3.85
N PRO A 46 2.54 21.05 -3.92
CA PRO A 46 3.51 22.01 -4.45
C PRO A 46 4.77 21.73 -3.64
N GLU A 47 5.86 21.44 -4.33
CA GLU A 47 7.18 21.18 -3.78
C GLU A 47 7.32 21.90 -2.42
N ALA A 48 6.94 21.25 -1.33
CA ALA A 48 7.52 21.61 -0.07
C ALA A 48 9.00 21.47 -0.36
N ASP A 49 9.74 22.58 -0.29
CA ASP A 49 11.18 22.66 -0.51
C ASP A 49 11.87 21.52 0.24
N ILE A 50 11.66 20.29 -0.24
CA ILE A 50 12.48 19.15 0.12
C ILE A 50 13.72 19.44 -0.67
N ASP A 51 14.71 19.95 0.05
CA ASP A 51 16.04 20.23 -0.44
C ASP A 51 16.42 19.08 -1.39
N ALA A 52 16.25 19.30 -2.70
CA ALA A 52 16.57 18.29 -3.72
C ALA A 52 18.06 17.92 -3.63
N ASP A 53 18.83 18.74 -2.92
CA ASP A 53 20.25 18.61 -2.62
C ASP A 53 20.54 18.04 -1.21
N ALA A 54 19.52 17.65 -0.40
CA ALA A 54 19.81 16.94 0.85
C ALA A 54 20.54 15.64 0.53
N PRO A 55 21.79 15.43 0.96
CA PRO A 55 22.55 14.26 0.58
C PRO A 55 21.84 13.01 1.04
N GLU A 56 21.57 12.10 0.12
CA GLU A 56 21.26 10.72 0.48
C GLU A 56 22.41 10.20 1.33
N ALA A 57 22.13 9.61 2.47
CA ALA A 57 23.02 9.53 3.63
C ALA A 57 24.45 9.02 3.37
N ASP A 58 24.72 8.25 2.31
CA ASP A 58 26.06 7.79 1.92
C ASP A 58 26.24 7.55 0.41
N GLY A 59 25.22 7.81 -0.41
CA GLY A 59 25.24 7.61 -1.86
C GLY A 59 25.06 6.16 -2.31
N GLU A 60 25.08 5.18 -1.39
CA GLU A 60 24.87 3.75 -1.70
C GLU A 60 23.40 3.35 -1.61
N PHE A 61 22.68 3.84 -0.58
CA PHE A 61 21.27 3.53 -0.32
C PHE A 61 20.46 4.79 -0.05
N THR A 62 19.16 4.72 -0.38
CA THR A 62 18.23 5.78 0.00
C THR A 62 18.04 5.85 1.51
N TRP A 63 17.64 7.01 2.02
CA TRP A 63 17.36 7.20 3.43
C TRP A 63 16.30 6.23 3.95
N GLY A 64 15.33 5.85 3.10
CA GLY A 64 14.28 4.90 3.46
C GLY A 64 14.84 3.53 3.79
N LEU A 65 15.82 3.02 3.02
CA LEU A 65 16.48 1.75 3.31
C LEU A 65 17.24 1.81 4.65
N HIS A 66 17.95 2.90 4.93
CA HIS A 66 18.64 3.11 6.21
C HIS A 66 17.65 3.17 7.38
N ALA A 67 16.57 3.93 7.25
CA ALA A 67 15.57 4.12 8.31
C ALA A 67 14.96 2.79 8.74
N VAL A 68 14.64 1.91 7.78
CA VAL A 68 14.07 0.59 8.06
C VAL A 68 15.14 -0.52 8.21
N ARG A 69 16.44 -0.19 8.13
CA ARG A 69 17.59 -1.11 8.22
C ARG A 69 17.64 -2.17 7.12
N ALA A 70 17.03 -1.91 5.97
CA ALA A 70 17.10 -2.81 4.83
C ALA A 70 18.49 -2.80 4.16
N ASP A 71 19.27 -1.75 4.36
CA ASP A 71 20.66 -1.59 3.91
C ASP A 71 21.58 -2.70 4.43
N ARG A 72 21.33 -3.21 5.61
CA ARG A 72 22.19 -4.18 6.31
C ARG A 72 21.58 -5.57 6.52
N THR A 73 20.34 -5.80 6.05
CA THR A 73 19.68 -7.10 6.18
C THR A 73 20.16 -8.12 5.14
N LYS A 74 20.18 -9.40 5.49
CA LYS A 74 20.57 -10.49 4.58
C LYS A 74 19.43 -10.97 3.67
N PRO A 75 18.18 -11.11 4.15
CA PRO A 75 17.05 -11.46 3.30
C PRO A 75 16.87 -10.47 2.15
N THR A 76 16.40 -10.97 1.01
CA THR A 76 16.19 -10.22 -0.24
C THR A 76 14.77 -10.36 -0.79
N GLY A 77 13.89 -11.08 -0.07
CA GLY A 77 12.56 -11.44 -0.54
C GLY A 77 12.54 -12.63 -1.51
N LYS A 78 13.68 -13.28 -1.77
CA LYS A 78 13.78 -14.40 -2.74
C LYS A 78 12.79 -15.51 -2.42
N GLY A 79 11.99 -15.90 -3.44
CA GLY A 79 10.96 -16.94 -3.33
C GLY A 79 9.65 -16.44 -2.67
N ILE A 80 9.53 -15.17 -2.39
CA ILE A 80 8.32 -14.54 -1.88
C ILE A 80 7.62 -13.79 -3.02
N ARG A 81 6.30 -13.97 -3.15
CA ARG A 81 5.44 -13.26 -4.10
C ARG A 81 4.84 -12.06 -3.40
N VAL A 82 5.08 -10.87 -3.98
CA VAL A 82 4.53 -9.59 -3.51
C VAL A 82 3.62 -9.05 -4.62
N ALA A 83 2.35 -8.91 -4.34
CA ALA A 83 1.43 -8.21 -5.23
C ALA A 83 1.41 -6.73 -4.87
N VAL A 84 1.54 -5.87 -5.87
CA VAL A 84 1.33 -4.43 -5.76
C VAL A 84 0.15 -4.08 -6.65
N LEU A 85 -0.92 -3.60 -6.04
CA LEU A 85 -2.16 -3.22 -6.72
C LEU A 85 -2.22 -1.70 -6.83
N ASP A 86 -1.99 -1.18 -8.05
CA ASP A 86 -1.78 0.23 -8.29
C ASP A 86 -2.07 0.61 -9.75
N THR A 87 -1.44 1.65 -10.31
CA THR A 87 -1.60 2.13 -11.70
C THR A 87 -0.88 1.27 -12.75
N GLY A 88 -0.19 0.21 -12.34
CA GLY A 88 0.55 -0.69 -13.22
C GLY A 88 2.06 -0.65 -13.02
N LEU A 89 2.82 -1.01 -14.05
CA LEU A 89 4.29 -1.02 -14.03
C LEU A 89 4.82 -0.64 -15.41
N ASP A 90 5.85 0.20 -15.47
CA ASP A 90 6.63 0.38 -16.69
C ASP A 90 7.54 -0.83 -16.91
N LEU A 91 7.06 -1.79 -17.71
CA LEU A 91 7.78 -3.03 -18.03
C LEU A 91 9.07 -2.80 -18.84
N LYS A 92 9.28 -1.58 -19.35
CA LYS A 92 10.50 -1.20 -20.09
C LYS A 92 11.54 -0.54 -19.21
N HIS A 93 11.22 -0.27 -17.95
CA HIS A 93 12.16 0.32 -17.01
C HIS A 93 13.36 -0.64 -16.81
N PRO A 94 14.61 -0.17 -16.95
CA PRO A 94 15.80 -1.03 -16.94
C PRO A 94 15.94 -1.84 -15.64
N ASP A 95 15.52 -1.29 -14.51
CA ASP A 95 15.61 -1.97 -13.20
C ASP A 95 14.70 -3.19 -13.07
N PHE A 96 13.79 -3.39 -14.02
CA PHE A 96 12.86 -4.54 -14.03
C PHE A 96 13.11 -5.51 -15.18
N ALA A 97 14.11 -5.26 -16.06
CA ALA A 97 14.33 -6.04 -17.29
C ALA A 97 14.52 -7.55 -17.03
N ASP A 98 15.22 -7.92 -15.95
CA ASP A 98 15.54 -9.33 -15.63
C ASP A 98 14.79 -9.83 -14.38
N ARG A 99 13.65 -9.21 -14.07
CA ARG A 99 12.88 -9.55 -12.87
C ARG A 99 11.77 -10.58 -13.16
N ASP A 100 11.50 -11.44 -12.19
CA ASP A 100 10.35 -12.35 -12.20
C ASP A 100 9.07 -11.54 -11.95
N ILE A 101 8.33 -11.22 -13.04
CA ILE A 101 7.14 -10.36 -13.02
C ILE A 101 5.95 -11.10 -13.59
N VAL A 102 4.87 -11.14 -12.83
CA VAL A 102 3.56 -11.59 -13.27
C VAL A 102 2.62 -10.39 -13.26
N THR A 103 1.87 -10.21 -14.35
CA THR A 103 1.04 -9.03 -14.57
C THR A 103 -0.44 -9.36 -14.60
N GLY A 104 -1.27 -8.41 -14.20
CA GLY A 104 -2.72 -8.46 -14.36
C GLY A 104 -3.30 -7.06 -14.49
N SER A 105 -4.30 -6.86 -15.35
CA SER A 105 -5.06 -5.61 -15.40
C SER A 105 -6.52 -5.88 -15.05
N PHE A 106 -7.06 -5.01 -14.20
CA PHE A 106 -8.45 -5.02 -13.72
C PHE A 106 -9.15 -3.70 -14.07
N VAL A 107 -8.54 -2.93 -14.97
CA VAL A 107 -9.07 -1.70 -15.55
C VAL A 107 -9.50 -1.98 -16.99
N GLU A 108 -10.76 -1.74 -17.30
CA GLU A 108 -11.31 -2.03 -18.61
C GLU A 108 -10.59 -1.23 -19.70
N GLY A 109 -10.17 -1.93 -20.76
CA GLY A 109 -9.52 -1.32 -21.92
C GLY A 109 -8.06 -0.91 -21.72
N GLN A 110 -7.46 -1.16 -20.54
CA GLN A 110 -6.06 -0.85 -20.26
C GLN A 110 -5.27 -2.12 -19.97
N ASP A 111 -4.04 -2.20 -20.47
CA ASP A 111 -3.07 -3.23 -20.09
C ASP A 111 -2.32 -2.81 -18.81
N VAL A 112 -1.33 -3.61 -18.38
CA VAL A 112 -0.59 -3.35 -17.14
C VAL A 112 0.42 -2.21 -17.26
N GLN A 113 0.72 -1.73 -18.47
CA GLN A 113 1.66 -0.62 -18.65
C GLN A 113 1.20 0.60 -17.83
N ASP A 114 2.12 1.16 -17.09
CA ASP A 114 1.87 2.32 -16.23
C ASP A 114 1.93 3.62 -17.04
N GLY A 115 0.78 4.24 -17.25
CA GLY A 115 0.65 5.55 -17.89
C GLY A 115 0.62 6.71 -16.89
N HIS A 116 0.54 6.42 -15.58
CA HIS A 116 0.50 7.41 -14.50
C HIS A 116 1.89 7.62 -13.87
N GLY A 117 2.53 6.52 -13.45
CA GLY A 117 3.85 6.49 -12.83
C GLY A 117 3.86 6.08 -11.36
N HIS A 118 2.75 6.27 -10.64
CA HIS A 118 2.65 5.95 -9.22
C HIS A 118 2.90 4.46 -8.96
N GLY A 119 2.32 3.55 -9.75
CA GLY A 119 2.52 2.11 -9.62
C GLY A 119 3.98 1.69 -9.82
N THR A 120 4.66 2.28 -10.82
CA THR A 120 6.09 2.02 -11.04
C THR A 120 6.93 2.46 -9.84
N HIS A 121 6.59 3.60 -9.23
CA HIS A 121 7.28 4.12 -8.05
C HIS A 121 7.11 3.22 -6.82
N VAL A 122 5.89 2.79 -6.51
CA VAL A 122 5.62 1.95 -5.33
C VAL A 122 6.13 0.52 -5.50
N ILE A 123 6.10 -0.04 -6.73
CA ILE A 123 6.75 -1.32 -7.03
C ILE A 123 8.27 -1.21 -6.86
N GLY A 124 8.87 -0.12 -7.32
CA GLY A 124 10.29 0.14 -7.12
C GLY A 124 10.68 0.18 -5.65
N THR A 125 9.97 0.95 -4.86
CA THR A 125 10.22 1.06 -3.41
C THR A 125 10.11 -0.31 -2.71
N SER A 126 9.10 -1.10 -3.03
CA SER A 126 8.91 -2.43 -2.43
C SER A 126 9.91 -3.46 -2.93
N CYS A 127 10.11 -3.55 -4.26
CA CYS A 127 10.77 -4.67 -4.94
C CYS A 127 11.87 -4.28 -5.92
N GLY A 128 12.21 -3.00 -6.07
CA GLY A 128 13.28 -2.52 -6.93
C GLY A 128 14.67 -3.00 -6.53
N PRO A 129 15.70 -2.57 -7.24
CA PRO A 129 17.07 -3.01 -6.97
C PRO A 129 17.60 -2.45 -5.65
N ARG A 130 18.35 -3.29 -4.93
CA ARG A 130 19.15 -2.84 -3.78
C ARG A 130 20.51 -2.30 -4.21
N ILE A 131 20.98 -2.68 -5.38
CA ILE A 131 22.18 -2.15 -6.03
C ILE A 131 21.72 -1.65 -7.38
N SER A 132 21.84 -0.34 -7.61
CA SER A 132 21.46 0.31 -8.86
C SER A 132 22.70 0.79 -9.60
N GLU A 133 22.69 0.72 -10.93
CA GLU A 133 23.78 1.25 -11.76
C GLU A 133 23.69 2.77 -11.95
N ALA A 134 22.52 3.34 -11.74
CA ALA A 134 22.20 4.73 -12.06
C ALA A 134 21.95 5.62 -10.84
N GLY A 135 22.07 5.10 -9.61
CA GLY A 135 21.80 5.85 -8.38
C GLY A 135 21.86 4.96 -7.14
N PRO A 136 21.39 5.45 -6.00
CA PRO A 136 21.36 4.65 -4.79
C PRO A 136 20.41 3.45 -4.91
N GLY A 137 20.68 2.38 -4.18
CA GLY A 137 19.76 1.28 -4.00
C GLY A 137 18.52 1.74 -3.24
N TYR A 138 17.32 1.44 -3.77
CA TYR A 138 16.06 1.95 -3.23
C TYR A 138 15.00 0.87 -2.92
N GLY A 139 15.19 -0.34 -3.46
CA GLY A 139 14.24 -1.45 -3.28
C GLY A 139 14.50 -2.28 -2.03
N ILE A 140 13.45 -2.57 -1.28
CA ILE A 140 13.54 -3.34 -0.03
C ILE A 140 13.72 -4.84 -0.32
N ALA A 141 12.76 -5.45 -1.03
CA ALA A 141 12.72 -6.89 -1.32
C ALA A 141 13.20 -7.20 -2.74
N SER A 142 14.47 -6.89 -2.99
CA SER A 142 15.08 -6.83 -4.34
C SER A 142 15.07 -8.13 -5.15
N GLN A 143 14.75 -9.29 -4.55
CA GLN A 143 14.62 -10.57 -5.24
C GLN A 143 13.24 -11.21 -5.06
N ALA A 144 12.25 -10.46 -4.60
CA ALA A 144 10.87 -10.94 -4.57
C ALA A 144 10.32 -11.11 -5.99
N SER A 145 9.44 -12.07 -6.19
CA SER A 145 8.63 -12.17 -7.42
C SER A 145 7.57 -11.09 -7.39
N ILE A 146 7.55 -10.23 -8.41
CA ILE A 146 6.67 -9.07 -8.50
C ILE A 146 5.35 -9.49 -9.18
N TYR A 147 4.24 -9.24 -8.52
CA TYR A 147 2.89 -9.40 -9.08
C TYR A 147 2.29 -8.00 -9.26
N ALA A 148 2.49 -7.43 -10.47
CA ALA A 148 2.00 -6.09 -10.80
C ALA A 148 0.53 -6.15 -11.24
N GLY A 149 -0.36 -5.62 -10.42
CA GLY A 149 -1.80 -5.58 -10.69
C GLY A 149 -2.26 -4.14 -10.95
N LYS A 150 -2.67 -3.84 -12.19
CA LYS A 150 -3.28 -2.55 -12.49
C LYS A 150 -4.74 -2.56 -12.08
N VAL A 151 -5.04 -1.84 -10.99
CA VAL A 151 -6.39 -1.65 -10.44
C VAL A 151 -6.84 -0.18 -10.50
N LEU A 152 -5.89 0.72 -10.74
CA LEU A 152 -6.10 2.13 -11.02
C LEU A 152 -5.75 2.42 -12.49
N GLY A 153 -6.54 3.26 -13.15
CA GLY A 153 -6.31 3.71 -14.51
C GLY A 153 -5.12 4.67 -14.63
N ASP A 154 -4.83 5.07 -15.87
CA ASP A 154 -3.77 6.07 -16.15
C ASP A 154 -4.14 7.48 -15.66
N ASP A 155 -5.37 7.68 -15.21
CA ASP A 155 -5.84 8.87 -14.50
C ASP A 155 -5.64 8.79 -12.97
N GLY A 156 -4.98 7.74 -12.48
CA GLY A 156 -4.74 7.50 -11.05
C GLY A 156 -5.97 7.04 -10.27
N SER A 157 -7.10 6.74 -10.91
CA SER A 157 -8.35 6.39 -10.24
C SER A 157 -8.85 4.98 -10.57
N GLY A 158 -9.64 4.39 -9.67
CA GLY A 158 -10.26 3.08 -9.87
C GLY A 158 -11.53 2.91 -9.05
N GLY A 159 -12.22 1.78 -9.26
CA GLY A 159 -13.39 1.39 -8.49
C GLY A 159 -13.11 0.18 -7.58
N ASP A 160 -13.92 0.04 -6.54
CA ASP A 160 -13.81 -1.07 -5.58
C ASP A 160 -13.77 -2.44 -6.27
N ILE A 161 -14.52 -2.62 -7.36
CA ILE A 161 -14.62 -3.91 -8.03
C ILE A 161 -13.30 -4.34 -8.67
N GLY A 162 -12.56 -3.40 -9.28
CA GLY A 162 -11.24 -3.64 -9.84
C GLY A 162 -10.23 -4.04 -8.78
N ILE A 163 -10.25 -3.31 -7.65
CA ILE A 163 -9.34 -3.56 -6.52
C ILE A 163 -9.63 -4.91 -5.87
N LEU A 164 -10.89 -5.24 -5.58
CA LEU A 164 -11.28 -6.53 -5.02
C LEU A 164 -10.93 -7.69 -5.96
N SER A 165 -11.03 -7.48 -7.29
CA SER A 165 -10.58 -8.46 -8.30
C SER A 165 -9.07 -8.67 -8.26
N GLY A 166 -8.31 -7.58 -8.12
CA GLY A 166 -6.85 -7.61 -7.95
C GLY A 166 -6.43 -8.35 -6.68
N ILE A 167 -7.13 -8.10 -5.55
CA ILE A 167 -6.88 -8.83 -4.29
C ILE A 167 -7.15 -10.33 -4.46
N GLU A 168 -8.27 -10.71 -5.10
CA GLU A 168 -8.57 -12.12 -5.36
C GLU A 168 -7.52 -12.79 -6.25
N TRP A 169 -7.06 -12.08 -7.29
CA TRP A 169 -5.98 -12.55 -8.15
C TRP A 169 -4.68 -12.77 -7.36
N ALA A 170 -4.31 -11.83 -6.49
CA ALA A 170 -3.13 -11.96 -5.64
C ALA A 170 -3.22 -13.17 -4.67
N ILE A 171 -4.39 -13.37 -4.02
CA ILE A 171 -4.66 -14.53 -3.16
C ILE A 171 -4.56 -15.83 -3.94
N SER A 172 -5.17 -15.88 -5.14
CA SER A 172 -5.18 -17.07 -5.99
C SER A 172 -3.79 -17.44 -6.50
N ASN A 173 -2.91 -16.45 -6.66
CA ASN A 173 -1.50 -16.65 -6.99
C ASN A 173 -0.62 -16.94 -5.76
N GLY A 174 -1.18 -17.02 -4.55
CA GLY A 174 -0.44 -17.31 -3.32
C GLY A 174 0.56 -16.23 -2.94
N CYS A 175 0.28 -14.96 -3.24
CA CYS A 175 1.08 -13.85 -2.79
C CYS A 175 1.09 -13.76 -1.26
N ALA A 176 2.26 -13.60 -0.68
CA ALA A 176 2.39 -13.49 0.78
C ALA A 176 1.95 -12.11 1.28
N VAL A 177 2.13 -11.10 0.43
CA VAL A 177 1.85 -9.69 0.72
C VAL A 177 1.08 -9.09 -0.45
N VAL A 178 0.09 -8.27 -0.15
CA VAL A 178 -0.56 -7.35 -1.08
C VAL A 178 -0.30 -5.94 -0.56
N SER A 179 0.32 -5.10 -1.40
CA SER A 179 0.58 -3.69 -1.15
C SER A 179 -0.43 -2.86 -1.92
N MET A 180 -1.10 -1.94 -1.23
CA MET A 180 -2.10 -1.04 -1.81
C MET A 180 -1.81 0.40 -1.39
N SER A 181 -1.20 1.16 -2.29
CA SER A 181 -0.92 2.58 -2.10
C SER A 181 -2.06 3.42 -2.70
N LEU A 182 -3.28 3.14 -2.27
CA LEU A 182 -4.51 3.71 -2.79
C LEU A 182 -5.57 3.86 -1.70
N GLY A 183 -6.53 4.74 -1.91
CA GLY A 183 -7.62 4.90 -0.97
C GLY A 183 -8.61 5.99 -1.34
N ALA A 184 -9.51 6.22 -0.41
CA ALA A 184 -10.46 7.33 -0.43
C ALA A 184 -10.64 7.90 0.98
N PRO A 185 -10.80 9.22 1.11
CA PRO A 185 -11.05 9.85 2.41
C PRO A 185 -12.35 9.35 3.02
N VAL A 186 -12.38 9.28 4.35
CA VAL A 186 -13.58 8.97 5.13
C VAL A 186 -13.78 10.03 6.20
N GLN A 187 -14.99 10.12 6.72
CA GLN A 187 -15.29 10.98 7.87
C GLN A 187 -15.07 10.21 9.18
N ALA A 188 -14.71 10.91 10.26
CA ALA A 188 -14.66 10.32 11.58
C ALA A 188 -16.02 9.69 11.95
N GLY A 189 -15.97 8.45 12.48
CA GLY A 189 -17.17 7.66 12.76
C GLY A 189 -17.79 6.93 11.55
N GLN A 190 -17.25 7.11 10.36
CA GLN A 190 -17.72 6.38 9.17
C GLN A 190 -17.25 4.92 9.21
N ALA A 191 -18.20 3.98 9.17
CA ALA A 191 -17.90 2.56 9.21
C ALA A 191 -17.03 2.11 8.03
N PHE A 192 -16.15 1.14 8.29
CA PHE A 192 -15.36 0.48 7.24
C PHE A 192 -16.23 -0.36 6.30
N SER A 193 -15.71 -0.68 5.12
CA SER A 193 -16.38 -1.54 4.15
C SER A 193 -16.44 -3.00 4.62
N THR A 194 -17.65 -3.53 4.75
CA THR A 194 -17.88 -4.95 5.05
C THR A 194 -17.35 -5.86 3.94
N ALA A 195 -17.42 -5.42 2.69
CA ALA A 195 -16.91 -6.17 1.54
C ALA A 195 -15.38 -6.33 1.61
N TYR A 196 -14.66 -5.23 1.85
CA TYR A 196 -13.20 -5.29 2.00
C TYR A 196 -12.77 -6.08 3.25
N GLU A 197 -13.43 -5.88 4.38
CA GLU A 197 -13.10 -6.63 5.60
C GLU A 197 -13.28 -8.15 5.40
N ARG A 198 -14.34 -8.59 4.73
CA ARG A 198 -14.55 -10.02 4.41
C ARG A 198 -13.45 -10.57 3.51
N VAL A 199 -13.04 -9.80 2.49
CA VAL A 199 -11.95 -10.18 1.58
C VAL A 199 -10.62 -10.22 2.32
N ALA A 200 -10.35 -9.24 3.17
CA ALA A 200 -9.12 -9.18 3.97
C ALA A 200 -9.03 -10.36 4.95
N ARG A 201 -10.10 -10.71 5.65
CA ARG A 201 -10.15 -11.92 6.49
C ARG A 201 -9.88 -13.19 5.69
N ARG A 202 -10.41 -13.27 4.48
CA ARG A 202 -10.15 -14.41 3.60
C ARG A 202 -8.70 -14.43 3.14
N ALA A 203 -8.11 -13.29 2.80
CA ALA A 203 -6.68 -13.16 2.48
C ALA A 203 -5.82 -13.69 3.63
N MET A 204 -6.10 -13.25 4.86
CA MET A 204 -5.44 -13.71 6.07
C MET A 204 -5.55 -15.23 6.25
N ALA A 205 -6.76 -15.81 6.06
CA ALA A 205 -6.98 -17.26 6.14
C ALA A 205 -6.24 -18.05 5.05
N ARG A 206 -5.85 -17.40 3.95
CA ARG A 206 -5.08 -17.99 2.84
C ARG A 206 -3.59 -17.70 2.92
N GLY A 207 -3.14 -17.03 3.96
CA GLY A 207 -1.72 -16.72 4.18
C GLY A 207 -1.23 -15.44 3.50
N THR A 208 -2.14 -14.54 3.10
CA THR A 208 -1.84 -13.25 2.49
C THR A 208 -2.10 -12.12 3.47
N LEU A 209 -1.12 -11.24 3.70
CA LEU A 209 -1.26 -9.99 4.44
C LEU A 209 -1.52 -8.84 3.48
N ILE A 210 -2.59 -8.09 3.70
CA ILE A 210 -2.88 -6.85 2.96
C ILE A 210 -2.37 -5.66 3.78
N ILE A 211 -1.62 -4.78 3.12
CA ILE A 211 -1.01 -3.58 3.70
C ILE A 211 -1.46 -2.40 2.83
N ALA A 212 -2.02 -1.36 3.44
CA ALA A 212 -2.57 -0.22 2.73
C ALA A 212 -2.14 1.13 3.34
N ALA A 213 -2.13 2.16 2.50
CA ALA A 213 -1.81 3.52 2.90
C ALA A 213 -2.90 4.12 3.79
N ALA A 214 -2.51 4.77 4.87
CA ALA A 214 -3.46 5.33 5.85
C ALA A 214 -4.24 6.54 5.32
N GLY A 215 -3.70 7.27 4.33
CA GLY A 215 -4.28 8.49 3.77
C GLY A 215 -3.41 9.73 4.00
N ASN A 216 -3.64 10.77 3.20
CA ASN A 216 -2.84 12.00 3.20
C ASN A 216 -3.69 13.26 3.50
N GLU A 217 -4.84 13.09 4.11
CA GLU A 217 -5.83 14.16 4.29
C GLU A 217 -5.62 15.00 5.55
N SER A 218 -4.57 14.74 6.33
CA SER A 218 -4.22 15.58 7.48
C SER A 218 -3.51 16.87 7.07
N GLU A 219 -3.65 17.89 7.89
CA GLU A 219 -2.88 19.13 7.90
C GLU A 219 -2.43 19.39 9.35
N ARG A 220 -1.49 18.57 9.82
CA ARG A 220 -1.09 18.53 11.25
C ARG A 220 -0.50 19.85 11.74
N SER A 221 0.16 20.58 10.87
CA SER A 221 0.66 21.93 11.14
C SER A 221 -0.48 22.92 11.47
N SER A 222 -1.68 22.71 10.92
CA SER A 222 -2.89 23.46 11.26
C SER A 222 -3.73 22.84 12.39
N GLY A 223 -3.29 21.67 12.90
CA GLY A 223 -3.99 20.91 13.95
C GLY A 223 -5.09 19.98 13.44
N LEU A 224 -5.21 19.80 12.11
CA LEU A 224 -6.16 18.88 11.51
C LEU A 224 -5.53 17.50 11.38
N ILE A 225 -6.15 16.47 12.01
CA ILE A 225 -5.79 15.06 11.84
C ILE A 225 -6.98 14.35 11.21
N ALA A 226 -6.81 13.88 9.99
CA ALA A 226 -7.82 13.10 9.28
C ALA A 226 -7.80 11.63 9.74
N PRO A 227 -8.95 10.93 9.72
CA PRO A 227 -9.02 9.51 10.05
C PRO A 227 -8.30 8.65 8.99
N VAL A 228 -7.94 7.43 9.37
CA VAL A 228 -7.44 6.42 8.43
C VAL A 228 -8.49 6.16 7.36
N GLY A 229 -8.08 6.32 6.09
CA GLY A 229 -8.94 6.25 4.93
C GLY A 229 -9.37 4.83 4.53
N HIS A 230 -10.34 4.74 3.63
CA HIS A 230 -10.73 3.47 3.00
C HIS A 230 -9.68 3.03 1.96
N PRO A 231 -9.30 1.74 1.85
CA PRO A 231 -9.77 0.59 2.64
C PRO A 231 -8.90 0.28 3.87
N ALA A 232 -7.87 1.10 4.17
CA ALA A 232 -6.94 0.86 5.27
C ALA A 232 -7.65 0.87 6.65
N ASN A 233 -8.81 1.52 6.78
CA ASN A 233 -9.62 1.51 8.00
C ASN A 233 -10.30 0.17 8.31
N CYS A 234 -10.14 -0.86 7.47
CA CYS A 234 -10.66 -2.21 7.74
C CYS A 234 -9.78 -2.94 8.76
N PRO A 235 -10.34 -3.56 9.82
CA PRO A 235 -9.56 -4.20 10.90
C PRO A 235 -8.59 -5.31 10.48
N SER A 236 -8.81 -5.94 9.31
CA SER A 236 -7.96 -7.00 8.76
C SER A 236 -7.00 -6.51 7.66
N ILE A 237 -6.87 -5.20 7.46
CA ILE A 237 -5.91 -4.53 6.57
C ILE A 237 -4.95 -3.73 7.43
N MET A 238 -3.64 -3.91 7.25
CA MET A 238 -2.61 -3.18 8.00
C MET A 238 -2.48 -1.76 7.44
N ALA A 239 -2.80 -0.77 8.24
CA ALA A 239 -2.72 0.64 7.86
C ALA A 239 -1.34 1.24 8.15
N VAL A 240 -0.77 1.92 7.15
CA VAL A 240 0.58 2.48 7.20
C VAL A 240 0.56 4.00 7.10
N GLY A 241 1.04 4.66 8.15
CA GLY A 241 1.31 6.10 8.18
C GLY A 241 2.72 6.44 7.68
N ALA A 242 2.99 7.73 7.48
CA ALA A 242 4.23 8.23 6.90
C ALA A 242 5.06 9.03 7.90
N VAL A 243 6.38 8.80 7.90
CA VAL A 243 7.37 9.62 8.63
C VAL A 243 8.39 10.22 7.66
N ASP A 244 9.00 11.33 8.08
CA ASP A 244 10.09 12.01 7.40
C ASP A 244 11.47 11.43 7.78
N GLN A 245 12.55 12.04 7.24
CA GLN A 245 13.94 11.63 7.52
C GLN A 245 14.35 11.84 8.98
N GLN A 246 13.72 12.75 9.70
CA GLN A 246 13.90 12.99 11.13
C GLN A 246 13.04 12.06 12.00
N THR A 247 12.30 11.14 11.35
CA THR A 247 11.34 10.22 11.99
C THR A 247 10.20 10.94 12.74
N GLN A 248 9.85 12.16 12.27
CA GLN A 248 8.64 12.84 12.68
C GLN A 248 7.49 12.39 11.78
N ILE A 249 6.26 12.44 12.31
CA ILE A 249 5.08 12.14 11.51
C ILE A 249 4.93 13.19 10.41
N ALA A 250 4.68 12.76 9.17
CA ALA A 250 4.48 13.66 8.05
C ALA A 250 3.20 14.49 8.24
N ASP A 251 3.22 15.74 7.83
CA ASP A 251 2.12 16.70 8.04
C ASP A 251 0.79 16.18 7.47
N PHE A 252 0.85 15.57 6.31
CA PHE A 252 -0.29 15.00 5.59
C PHE A 252 -0.79 13.67 6.18
N SER A 253 0.02 12.92 6.94
CA SER A 253 -0.30 11.53 7.32
C SER A 253 -1.55 11.45 8.18
N SER A 254 -2.57 10.73 7.70
CA SER A 254 -3.77 10.42 8.48
C SER A 254 -3.43 9.64 9.76
N GLY A 255 -4.30 9.73 10.76
CA GLY A 255 -4.07 9.17 12.09
C GLY A 255 -5.28 8.43 12.66
N THR A 256 -5.09 7.79 13.79
CA THR A 256 -6.17 7.17 14.56
C THR A 256 -6.94 8.25 15.30
N VAL A 257 -8.12 8.60 14.83
CA VAL A 257 -8.99 9.64 15.43
C VAL A 257 -10.23 9.07 16.10
N ASP A 258 -10.57 7.82 15.81
CA ASP A 258 -11.72 7.11 16.36
C ASP A 258 -11.41 5.61 16.57
N GLU A 259 -12.44 4.80 16.90
CA GLU A 259 -12.30 3.36 17.15
C GLU A 259 -12.37 2.51 15.86
N ILE A 260 -12.56 3.11 14.66
CA ILE A 260 -12.82 2.40 13.42
C ILE A 260 -11.53 2.10 12.67
N GLY A 261 -10.77 3.14 12.31
CA GLY A 261 -9.50 3.01 11.60
C GLY A 261 -8.31 3.31 12.50
N GLN A 262 -7.31 2.44 12.50
CA GLN A 262 -6.12 2.59 13.34
C GLN A 262 -4.86 2.51 12.50
N VAL A 263 -3.89 3.40 12.75
CA VAL A 263 -2.54 3.25 12.21
C VAL A 263 -1.85 2.11 12.92
N ASP A 264 -1.35 1.12 12.19
CA ASP A 264 -0.65 -0.05 12.75
C ASP A 264 0.86 0.17 12.84
N LEU A 265 1.44 0.76 11.79
CA LEU A 265 2.86 1.03 11.62
C LEU A 265 3.07 2.31 10.83
N VAL A 266 4.30 2.80 10.87
CA VAL A 266 4.75 3.84 9.96
C VAL A 266 5.96 3.37 9.15
N GLY A 267 6.11 3.96 7.96
CA GLY A 267 7.26 3.80 7.08
C GLY A 267 7.79 5.14 6.59
N PRO A 268 8.97 5.15 5.93
CA PRO A 268 9.50 6.30 5.22
C PRO A 268 8.52 6.78 4.15
N GLY A 269 8.04 8.03 4.23
CA GLY A 269 7.01 8.53 3.34
C GLY A 269 7.24 9.93 2.78
N VAL A 270 8.37 10.58 3.09
CA VAL A 270 8.65 11.95 2.62
C VAL A 270 9.93 11.96 1.78
N GLY A 271 9.85 12.50 0.55
CA GLY A 271 11.00 12.60 -0.36
C GLY A 271 11.58 11.24 -0.74
N VAL A 272 10.74 10.23 -0.94
CA VAL A 272 11.15 8.85 -1.25
C VAL A 272 11.54 8.75 -2.72
N TYR A 273 12.81 8.45 -2.98
CA TYR A 273 13.34 8.19 -4.32
C TYR A 273 13.01 6.76 -4.78
N SER A 274 12.49 6.63 -6.00
CA SER A 274 12.19 5.32 -6.61
C SER A 274 12.10 5.43 -8.13
N SER A 275 11.86 4.27 -8.80
CA SER A 275 11.68 4.20 -10.25
C SER A 275 10.47 5.00 -10.74
N TRP A 276 10.60 5.56 -11.94
CA TRP A 276 9.56 6.33 -12.62
C TRP A 276 9.52 5.99 -14.11
N PRO A 277 8.36 5.95 -14.77
CA PRO A 277 8.27 5.55 -16.17
C PRO A 277 8.92 6.56 -17.12
N GLY A 278 9.30 6.07 -18.30
CA GLY A 278 9.79 6.86 -19.41
C GLY A 278 11.23 7.36 -19.23
N ALA A 279 11.52 8.55 -19.80
CA ALA A 279 12.89 9.08 -19.87
C ALA A 279 13.41 9.59 -18.52
N GLU A 280 12.55 9.97 -17.61
CA GLU A 280 12.90 10.46 -16.28
C GLU A 280 13.48 9.35 -15.40
N ARG A 281 13.00 8.13 -15.54
CA ARG A 281 13.41 6.90 -14.85
C ARG A 281 13.27 6.89 -13.33
N TYR A 282 13.51 7.99 -12.65
CA TYR A 282 13.49 8.07 -11.18
C TYR A 282 12.87 9.38 -10.73
N ARG A 283 12.12 9.33 -9.63
CA ARG A 283 11.45 10.49 -9.04
C ARG A 283 11.39 10.38 -7.53
N LYS A 284 11.36 11.53 -6.83
CA LYS A 284 11.05 11.61 -5.41
C LYS A 284 9.58 11.96 -5.24
N LEU A 285 8.87 11.17 -4.42
CA LEU A 285 7.47 11.43 -4.05
C LEU A 285 7.31 11.41 -2.53
N SER A 286 6.22 12.04 -2.07
CA SER A 286 5.81 12.02 -0.67
C SER A 286 4.39 11.48 -0.55
N GLY A 287 4.10 10.76 0.54
CA GLY A 287 2.77 10.19 0.80
C GLY A 287 2.84 8.95 1.68
N THR A 288 1.73 8.60 2.29
CA THR A 288 1.55 7.28 2.92
C THR A 288 1.65 6.16 1.89
N SER A 289 1.44 6.48 0.61
CA SER A 289 1.69 5.62 -0.55
C SER A 289 3.15 5.21 -0.70
N MET A 290 4.11 6.04 -0.28
CA MET A 290 5.54 5.72 -0.31
C MET A 290 5.97 4.96 0.95
N ALA A 291 5.28 5.17 2.06
CA ALA A 291 5.52 4.43 3.31
C ALA A 291 5.06 2.96 3.21
N THR A 292 3.91 2.73 2.60
CA THR A 292 3.29 1.41 2.43
C THR A 292 4.20 0.37 1.74
N PRO A 293 4.85 0.65 0.61
CA PRO A 293 5.75 -0.30 -0.04
C PRO A 293 7.02 -0.60 0.76
N HIS A 294 7.50 0.30 1.63
CA HIS A 294 8.57 -0.02 2.58
C HIS A 294 8.11 -1.12 3.55
N VAL A 295 6.92 -0.99 4.13
CA VAL A 295 6.36 -2.00 5.04
C VAL A 295 6.13 -3.32 4.30
N SER A 296 5.60 -3.27 3.08
CA SER A 296 5.34 -4.44 2.24
C SER A 296 6.62 -5.18 1.85
N GLY A 297 7.67 -4.44 1.50
CA GLY A 297 8.99 -5.01 1.24
C GLY A 297 9.58 -5.68 2.48
N VAL A 298 9.54 -5.03 3.65
CA VAL A 298 10.01 -5.61 4.91
C VAL A 298 9.19 -6.85 5.29
N ALA A 299 7.88 -6.86 5.07
CA ALA A 299 7.06 -8.06 5.25
C ALA A 299 7.54 -9.23 4.39
N ALA A 300 7.96 -8.98 3.14
CA ALA A 300 8.53 -10.00 2.28
C ALA A 300 9.87 -10.53 2.79
N LEU A 301 10.72 -9.68 3.40
CA LEU A 301 11.97 -10.12 4.02
C LEU A 301 11.70 -11.07 5.21
N TYR A 302 10.75 -10.75 6.08
CA TYR A 302 10.34 -11.62 7.18
C TYR A 302 9.70 -12.92 6.69
N ALA A 303 8.86 -12.84 5.65
CA ALA A 303 8.26 -14.02 5.04
C ALA A 303 9.31 -15.00 4.50
N GLN A 304 10.41 -14.50 3.93
CA GLN A 304 11.56 -15.31 3.51
C GLN A 304 12.29 -15.91 4.72
N GLN A 305 12.63 -15.09 5.71
CA GLN A 305 13.49 -15.49 6.81
C GLN A 305 12.83 -16.48 7.77
N HIS A 306 11.55 -16.24 8.11
CA HIS A 306 10.83 -16.99 9.15
C HIS A 306 9.72 -17.87 8.61
N ARG A 307 9.43 -17.83 7.30
CA ARG A 307 8.30 -18.51 6.64
C ARG A 307 6.94 -18.14 7.23
N GLU A 308 6.87 -16.97 7.86
CA GLU A 308 5.64 -16.42 8.41
C GLU A 308 4.70 -15.93 7.30
N ARG A 309 3.39 -15.93 7.59
CA ARG A 309 2.32 -15.51 6.69
C ARG A 309 1.22 -14.82 7.49
N ALA A 310 0.46 -13.96 6.84
CA ALA A 310 -0.76 -13.35 7.38
C ALA A 310 -0.57 -12.80 8.81
N TRP A 311 -1.33 -13.28 9.79
CA TRP A 311 -1.24 -12.83 11.19
C TRP A 311 0.15 -13.01 11.81
N GLY A 312 0.91 -14.01 11.40
CA GLY A 312 2.31 -14.18 11.84
C GLY A 312 3.18 -13.03 11.35
N LEU A 313 3.03 -12.59 10.09
CA LEU A 313 3.72 -11.42 9.56
C LEU A 313 3.28 -10.13 10.27
N TRP A 314 1.96 -9.94 10.45
CA TRP A 314 1.44 -8.79 11.19
C TRP A 314 2.07 -8.68 12.58
N ALA A 315 1.99 -9.76 13.34
CA ALA A 315 2.57 -9.80 14.69
C ALA A 315 4.08 -9.52 14.68
N ARG A 316 4.81 -10.09 13.72
CA ARG A 316 6.25 -9.88 13.58
C ARG A 316 6.59 -8.43 13.29
N LEU A 317 5.95 -7.82 12.30
CA LEU A 317 6.16 -6.43 11.92
C LEU A 317 5.89 -5.50 13.12
N SER A 318 4.78 -5.70 13.83
CA SER A 318 4.43 -4.89 15.01
C SER A 318 5.42 -5.08 16.17
N GLN A 319 5.87 -6.33 16.44
CA GLN A 319 6.79 -6.63 17.55
C GLN A 319 8.20 -6.13 17.31
N THR A 320 8.65 -6.07 16.05
CA THR A 320 10.02 -5.66 15.70
C THR A 320 10.13 -4.19 15.33
N ALA A 321 9.02 -3.48 15.24
CA ALA A 321 9.00 -2.06 14.95
C ALA A 321 9.82 -1.26 15.96
N ARG A 322 10.56 -0.26 15.48
CA ARG A 322 11.26 0.69 16.32
C ARG A 322 10.27 1.68 16.91
N ARG A 323 10.11 1.67 18.21
CA ARG A 323 9.27 2.66 18.91
C ARG A 323 9.81 4.07 18.67
N LEU A 324 8.91 4.98 18.38
CA LEU A 324 9.19 6.40 18.22
C LEU A 324 8.68 7.16 19.45
N LEU A 325 9.22 8.36 19.70
CA LEU A 325 8.74 9.26 20.76
C LEU A 325 7.53 10.07 20.29
N LEU A 326 6.57 9.36 19.68
CA LEU A 326 5.32 9.88 19.13
C LEU A 326 4.15 9.06 19.68
N THR A 327 2.93 9.58 19.58
CA THR A 327 1.74 8.89 20.08
C THR A 327 1.42 7.66 19.24
N SER A 328 0.91 6.60 19.86
CA SER A 328 0.50 5.40 19.11
C SER A 328 -0.68 5.65 18.16
N THR A 329 -1.45 6.70 18.38
CA THR A 329 -2.51 7.15 17.47
C THR A 329 -1.95 7.62 16.13
N ASP A 330 -0.69 8.07 16.11
CA ASP A 330 -0.01 8.54 14.90
C ASP A 330 0.86 7.46 14.25
N VAL A 331 1.51 6.62 15.06
CA VAL A 331 2.57 5.73 14.56
C VAL A 331 2.33 4.24 14.86
N GLY A 332 1.19 3.88 15.46
CA GLY A 332 0.90 2.50 15.84
C GLY A 332 2.00 1.89 16.70
N ALA A 333 2.56 0.76 16.28
CA ALA A 333 3.69 0.10 16.96
C ALA A 333 5.04 0.81 16.72
N GLY A 334 5.12 1.72 15.75
CA GLY A 334 6.30 2.49 15.40
C GLY A 334 6.81 2.29 13.98
N LEU A 335 8.07 2.67 13.73
CA LEU A 335 8.71 2.56 12.43
C LEU A 335 9.11 1.12 12.13
N VAL A 336 8.64 0.60 11.00
CA VAL A 336 8.97 -0.74 10.52
C VAL A 336 10.48 -0.97 10.44
N GLN A 337 10.94 -2.16 10.81
CA GLN A 337 12.36 -2.53 10.76
C GLN A 337 12.54 -3.87 10.05
N ALA A 338 13.54 -3.96 9.18
CA ALA A 338 13.94 -5.20 8.52
C ALA A 338 14.60 -6.18 9.51
N PRO A 339 14.55 -7.50 9.22
CA PRO A 339 15.13 -8.53 10.07
C PRO A 339 16.66 -8.49 10.15
#